data_a1cad4caaddf4263c128debdaa844b0a
#
_entry.id   a1cad4caaddf4263c128debdaa844b0a
#
_cell.length_a   1.000
_cell.length_b   1.000
_cell.length_c   1.000
_cell.angle_alpha   90.00
_cell.angle_beta   90.00
_cell.angle_gamma   90.00
#
_symmetry.space_group_name_H-M   'P 1'
#
loop_
_entity.id
_entity.type
_entity.pdbx_description
1 polymer ?
#
loop_
_entity_poly.entity_id
_entity_poly.type
_entity_poly.pdbx_seq_one_letter_code
_entity_poly.pdbx_strand_id
1 'polypeptide(L)'
;MNVYFHEKLDLKKYIIRYIICLIPLYLYGFYKNGIVLYNKDYISFLSMFKIFYLLILSLISYFLTNKILKKKINFDLVFLSLFIIPLFMPYHINIILYFLIISISLLFRKYYNVALIILILSLFNNFKNPAEEANIYAFSTWDLLWGRNIGGMGS
;
A
#
# COMPACT_ATOMS: atom_id res chain seq x y z
N MET A 1 16.34 -26.87 -34.95
CA MET A 1 16.27 -25.40 -35.11
C MET A 1 15.48 -24.83 -33.93
N ASN A 2 16.16 -24.51 -32.82
CA ASN A 2 15.51 -24.05 -31.60
C ASN A 2 15.40 -22.52 -31.67
N VAL A 3 14.23 -22.03 -32.04
CA VAL A 3 13.92 -20.59 -32.01
C VAL A 3 13.58 -20.23 -30.55
N TYR A 4 14.61 -19.92 -29.76
CA TYR A 4 14.40 -19.27 -28.47
C TYR A 4 14.09 -17.79 -28.75
N PHE A 5 12.82 -17.44 -28.69
CA PHE A 5 12.40 -16.06 -28.58
C PHE A 5 12.83 -15.54 -27.19
N HIS A 6 14.04 -15.02 -27.11
CA HIS A 6 14.42 -14.14 -26.03
C HIS A 6 13.80 -12.77 -26.31
N GLU A 7 12.51 -12.62 -26.00
CA GLU A 7 12.00 -11.30 -25.72
C GLU A 7 12.86 -10.75 -24.55
N LYS A 8 13.64 -9.71 -24.82
CA LYS A 8 14.24 -8.91 -23.76
C LYS A 8 13.08 -8.33 -22.95
N LEU A 9 12.73 -9.06 -21.88
CA LEU A 9 11.70 -8.65 -20.93
C LEU A 9 12.11 -7.28 -20.39
N ASP A 10 11.53 -6.23 -20.91
CA ASP A 10 11.77 -4.87 -20.45
C ASP A 10 11.09 -4.72 -19.09
N LEU A 11 11.83 -5.04 -18.02
CA LEU A 11 11.36 -5.04 -16.63
C LEU A 11 10.60 -3.75 -16.30
N LYS A 12 11.02 -2.63 -16.87
CA LYS A 12 10.35 -1.33 -16.69
C LYS A 12 8.92 -1.33 -17.24
N LYS A 13 8.70 -1.92 -18.42
CA LYS A 13 7.35 -2.01 -19.01
C LYS A 13 6.42 -2.88 -18.16
N TYR A 14 6.93 -3.98 -17.61
CA TYR A 14 6.15 -4.83 -16.70
C TYR A 14 5.75 -4.09 -15.44
N ILE A 15 6.70 -3.42 -14.78
CA ILE A 15 6.42 -2.66 -13.56
C ILE A 15 5.35 -1.59 -13.81
N ILE A 16 5.45 -0.86 -14.93
CA ILE A 16 4.43 0.14 -15.29
C ILE A 16 3.06 -0.50 -15.48
N ARG A 17 2.97 -1.65 -16.16
CA ARG A 17 1.70 -2.37 -16.32
C ARG A 17 1.11 -2.80 -14.97
N TYR A 18 1.93 -3.32 -14.04
CA TYR A 18 1.46 -3.67 -12.70
C TYR A 18 0.97 -2.45 -11.91
N ILE A 19 1.66 -1.31 -11.99
CA ILE A 19 1.21 -0.07 -11.35
C ILE A 19 -0.15 0.36 -11.89
N ILE A 20 -0.37 0.28 -13.21
CA ILE A 20 -1.67 0.58 -13.82
C ILE A 20 -2.76 -0.35 -13.29
N CYS A 21 -2.48 -1.64 -13.13
CA CYS A 21 -3.40 -2.61 -12.54
C CYS A 21 -3.72 -2.33 -11.05
N LEU A 22 -2.87 -1.62 -10.32
CA LEU A 22 -3.12 -1.24 -8.93
C LEU A 22 -4.05 -0.02 -8.81
N ILE A 23 -4.21 0.79 -9.87
CA ILE A 23 -5.07 2.00 -9.85
C ILE A 23 -6.50 1.69 -9.42
N PRO A 24 -7.20 0.67 -9.97
CA PRO A 24 -8.56 0.33 -9.53
C PRO A 24 -8.64 -0.02 -8.04
N LEU A 25 -7.61 -0.71 -7.49
CA LEU A 25 -7.55 -1.04 -6.07
C LEU A 25 -7.40 0.20 -5.19
N TYR A 26 -6.59 1.17 -5.61
CA TYR A 26 -6.48 2.46 -4.92
C TYR A 26 -7.78 3.25 -4.95
N LEU A 27 -8.48 3.28 -6.08
CA LEU A 27 -9.77 3.95 -6.22
C LEU A 27 -10.84 3.29 -5.33
N TYR A 28 -10.88 1.95 -5.31
CA TYR A 28 -11.79 1.20 -4.46
C TYR A 28 -11.48 1.41 -2.97
N GLY A 29 -10.21 1.32 -2.57
CA GLY A 29 -9.79 1.58 -1.20
C GLY A 29 -10.10 3.01 -0.73
N PHE A 30 -9.92 4.00 -1.60
CA PHE A 30 -10.30 5.39 -1.34
C PHE A 30 -11.81 5.54 -1.18
N TYR A 31 -12.61 4.89 -2.04
CA TYR A 31 -14.06 4.92 -1.94
C TYR A 31 -14.53 4.28 -0.63
N LYS A 32 -14.10 3.04 -0.35
CA LYS A 32 -14.53 2.25 0.81
C LYS A 32 -14.10 2.87 2.14
N ASN A 33 -12.81 3.16 2.28
CA ASN A 33 -12.22 3.61 3.55
C ASN A 33 -12.10 5.14 3.66
N GLY A 34 -12.34 5.87 2.58
CA GLY A 34 -12.36 7.32 2.55
C GLY A 34 -13.78 7.86 2.48
N ILE A 35 -14.39 7.81 1.29
CA ILE A 35 -15.67 8.48 1.02
C ILE A 35 -16.80 7.93 1.89
N VAL A 36 -16.92 6.60 2.02
CA VAL A 36 -18.01 5.98 2.80
C VAL A 36 -17.91 6.33 4.28
N LEU A 37 -16.71 6.34 4.85
CA LEU A 37 -16.52 6.70 6.26
C LEU A 37 -16.67 8.20 6.51
N TYR A 38 -16.26 9.04 5.56
CA TYR A 38 -16.47 10.48 5.64
C TYR A 38 -17.96 10.85 5.62
N ASN A 39 -18.75 10.25 4.71
CA ASN A 39 -20.19 10.49 4.61
C ASN A 39 -20.98 10.04 5.86
N LYS A 40 -20.37 9.22 6.71
CA LYS A 40 -20.93 8.76 7.98
C LYS A 40 -20.35 9.50 9.19
N ASP A 41 -19.62 10.58 8.98
CA ASP A 41 -18.98 11.43 10.01
C ASP A 41 -17.97 10.71 10.93
N TYR A 42 -17.42 9.54 10.49
CA TYR A 42 -16.43 8.80 11.28
C TYR A 42 -15.01 9.35 11.14
N ILE A 43 -14.73 10.03 10.03
CA ILE A 43 -13.39 10.55 9.72
C ILE A 43 -13.46 11.98 9.23
N SER A 44 -12.37 12.73 9.45
CA SER A 44 -12.21 14.08 8.90
C SER A 44 -11.93 14.03 7.39
N PHE A 45 -12.23 15.12 6.69
CA PHE A 45 -11.94 15.28 5.27
C PHE A 45 -10.48 14.98 4.91
N LEU A 46 -9.53 15.45 5.72
CA LEU A 46 -8.10 15.18 5.50
C LEU A 46 -7.76 13.69 5.65
N SER A 47 -8.40 13.01 6.58
CA SER A 47 -8.16 11.58 6.83
C SER A 47 -8.69 10.71 5.69
N MET A 48 -9.65 11.18 4.90
CA MET A 48 -10.16 10.48 3.72
C MET A 48 -9.04 10.14 2.71
N PHE A 49 -8.05 11.01 2.57
CA PHE A 49 -6.94 10.84 1.62
C PHE A 49 -5.76 10.04 2.17
N LYS A 50 -5.90 9.37 3.31
CA LYS A 50 -4.80 8.71 4.01
C LYS A 50 -4.05 7.70 3.14
N ILE A 51 -4.74 6.93 2.31
CA ILE A 51 -4.12 5.95 1.39
C ILE A 51 -3.12 6.62 0.43
N PHE A 52 -3.47 7.81 -0.08
CA PHE A 52 -2.59 8.58 -0.97
C PHE A 52 -1.41 9.21 -0.21
N TYR A 53 -1.62 9.66 1.03
CA TYR A 53 -0.53 10.15 1.88
C TYR A 53 0.51 9.05 2.15
N LEU A 54 0.08 7.84 2.45
CA LEU A 54 0.98 6.71 2.66
C LEU A 54 1.76 6.37 1.38
N LEU A 55 1.12 6.42 0.21
CA LEU A 55 1.78 6.22 -1.07
C LEU A 55 2.84 7.30 -1.32
N ILE A 56 2.49 8.57 -1.12
CA ILE A 56 3.43 9.68 -1.30
C ILE A 56 4.62 9.54 -0.34
N LEU A 57 4.38 9.19 0.93
CA LEU A 57 5.43 8.98 1.92
C LEU A 57 6.37 7.82 1.54
N SER A 58 5.84 6.73 1.00
CA SER A 58 6.68 5.61 0.54
C SER A 58 7.56 6.03 -0.64
N LEU A 59 7.06 6.83 -1.57
CA LEU A 59 7.85 7.38 -2.68
C LEU A 59 8.91 8.37 -2.18
N ILE A 60 8.56 9.26 -1.26
CA ILE A 60 9.53 10.19 -0.64
C ILE A 60 10.65 9.41 0.05
N SER A 61 10.32 8.37 0.84
CA SER A 61 11.31 7.50 1.47
C SER A 61 12.26 6.87 0.44
N TYR A 62 11.73 6.41 -0.68
CA TYR A 62 12.53 5.83 -1.76
C TYR A 62 13.49 6.84 -2.39
N PHE A 63 13.02 8.04 -2.70
CA PHE A 63 13.88 9.08 -3.26
C PHE A 63 14.96 9.52 -2.28
N LEU A 64 14.62 9.71 -1.01
CA LEU A 64 15.57 10.09 0.03
C LEU A 64 16.65 9.02 0.25
N THR A 65 16.25 7.75 0.38
CA THR A 65 17.20 6.66 0.58
C THR A 65 18.11 6.45 -0.63
N ASN A 66 17.61 6.55 -1.87
CA ASN A 66 18.45 6.48 -3.05
C ASN A 66 19.44 7.65 -3.11
N LYS A 67 19.03 8.86 -2.71
CA LYS A 67 19.93 10.02 -2.62
C LYS A 67 21.05 9.80 -1.59
N ILE A 68 20.71 9.28 -0.41
CA ILE A 68 21.69 8.96 0.65
C ILE A 68 22.67 7.89 0.18
N LEU A 69 22.17 6.82 -0.45
CA LEU A 69 22.98 5.71 -0.95
C LEU A 69 23.71 6.03 -2.29
N LYS A 70 23.52 7.23 -2.83
CA LYS A 70 24.05 7.66 -4.15
C LYS A 70 23.72 6.67 -5.28
N LYS A 71 22.55 6.01 -5.21
CA LYS A 71 22.08 5.07 -6.21
C LYS A 71 21.17 5.75 -7.22
N LYS A 72 21.24 5.27 -8.47
CA LYS A 72 20.30 5.71 -9.52
C LYS A 72 18.88 5.20 -9.18
N ILE A 73 17.89 6.01 -9.50
CA ILE A 73 16.48 5.64 -9.41
C ILE A 73 16.20 4.60 -10.50
N ASN A 74 15.84 3.41 -10.08
CA ASN A 74 15.52 2.31 -11.00
C ASN A 74 14.08 1.85 -10.75
N PHE A 75 13.37 1.58 -11.84
CA PHE A 75 12.06 0.90 -11.78
C PHE A 75 12.31 -0.59 -11.60
N ASP A 76 12.36 -1.03 -10.35
CA ASP A 76 12.60 -2.42 -9.95
C ASP A 76 11.45 -2.94 -9.07
N LEU A 77 11.55 -4.21 -8.64
CA LEU A 77 10.55 -4.82 -7.78
C LEU A 77 10.40 -4.08 -6.44
N VAL A 78 11.46 -3.46 -5.94
CA VAL A 78 11.41 -2.62 -4.74
C VAL A 78 10.54 -1.38 -4.99
N PHE A 79 10.67 -0.76 -6.16
CA PHE A 79 9.82 0.37 -6.55
C PHE A 79 8.34 -0.03 -6.64
N LEU A 80 8.02 -1.20 -7.25
CA LEU A 80 6.66 -1.72 -7.32
C LEU A 80 6.06 -1.97 -5.93
N SER A 81 6.85 -2.49 -5.00
CA SER A 81 6.38 -2.80 -3.65
C SER A 81 5.92 -1.56 -2.87
N LEU A 82 6.46 -0.37 -3.18
CA LEU A 82 6.04 0.89 -2.55
C LEU A 82 4.58 1.26 -2.89
N PHE A 83 4.07 0.74 -4.01
CA PHE A 83 2.64 0.87 -4.36
C PHE A 83 1.79 -0.23 -3.71
N ILE A 84 2.37 -1.37 -3.38
CA ILE A 84 1.64 -2.49 -2.77
C ILE A 84 1.47 -2.27 -1.26
N ILE A 85 2.51 -1.85 -0.56
CA ILE A 85 2.51 -1.70 0.91
C ILE A 85 1.35 -0.85 1.43
N PRO A 86 1.05 0.37 0.90
CA PRO A 86 -0.05 1.18 1.41
C PRO A 86 -1.43 0.51 1.35
N LEU A 87 -1.65 -0.39 0.37
CA LEU A 87 -2.91 -1.10 0.21
C LEU A 87 -3.18 -2.10 1.34
N PHE A 88 -2.12 -2.65 1.96
CA PHE A 88 -2.21 -3.60 3.07
C PHE A 88 -2.21 -2.95 4.44
N MET A 89 -2.06 -1.62 4.51
CA MET A 89 -1.97 -0.93 5.79
C MET A 89 -3.34 -0.70 6.41
N PRO A 90 -3.46 -0.81 7.76
CA PRO A 90 -4.67 -0.47 8.46
C PRO A 90 -4.90 1.05 8.45
N TYR A 91 -6.17 1.46 8.58
CA TYR A 91 -6.54 2.88 8.58
C TYR A 91 -5.85 3.67 9.72
N HIS A 92 -5.74 3.10 10.92
CA HIS A 92 -5.16 3.76 12.10
C HIS A 92 -3.63 3.74 12.17
N ILE A 93 -2.95 3.48 11.05
CA ILE A 93 -1.48 3.45 11.04
C ILE A 93 -0.88 4.79 11.49
N ASN A 94 0.15 4.71 12.34
CA ASN A 94 0.96 5.87 12.69
C ASN A 94 1.87 6.24 11.50
N ILE A 95 1.66 7.43 10.95
CA ILE A 95 2.34 7.94 9.75
C ILE A 95 3.86 8.02 9.96
N ILE A 96 4.31 8.46 11.15
CA ILE A 96 5.74 8.60 11.47
C ILE A 96 6.40 7.22 11.49
N LEU A 97 5.78 6.27 12.18
CA LEU A 97 6.29 4.90 12.28
C LEU A 97 6.32 4.21 10.91
N TYR A 98 5.30 4.42 10.08
CA TYR A 98 5.26 3.94 8.70
C TYR A 98 6.46 4.46 7.90
N PHE A 99 6.70 5.77 7.94
CA PHE A 99 7.81 6.40 7.23
C PHE A 99 9.18 5.86 7.69
N LEU A 100 9.39 5.72 9.02
CA LEU A 100 10.62 5.20 9.58
C LEU A 100 10.89 3.75 9.16
N ILE A 101 9.89 2.87 9.28
CA ILE A 101 10.06 1.45 8.93
C ILE A 101 10.37 1.29 7.45
N ILE A 102 9.67 2.00 6.55
CA ILE A 102 9.97 1.95 5.12
C ILE A 102 11.38 2.49 4.84
N SER A 103 11.76 3.61 5.44
CA SER A 103 13.08 4.21 5.22
C SER A 103 14.21 3.28 5.68
N ILE A 104 14.09 2.67 6.84
CA ILE A 104 15.05 1.69 7.37
C ILE A 104 15.11 0.46 6.44
N SER A 105 13.96 -0.07 6.03
CA SER A 105 13.90 -1.24 5.15
C SER A 105 14.55 -0.98 3.79
N LEU A 106 14.42 0.23 3.26
CA LEU A 106 15.04 0.64 2.00
C LEU A 106 16.56 0.85 2.14
N LEU A 107 17.06 1.28 3.30
CA LEU A 107 18.50 1.35 3.58
C LEU A 107 19.13 -0.05 3.55
N PHE A 108 18.45 -1.04 4.14
CA PHE A 108 18.87 -2.44 4.14
C PHE A 108 18.34 -3.22 2.92
N ARG A 109 18.44 -2.65 1.72
CA ARG A 109 17.86 -3.19 0.48
C ARG A 109 18.20 -4.65 0.17
N LYS A 110 19.33 -5.17 0.65
CA LYS A 110 19.70 -6.58 0.49
C LYS A 110 18.70 -7.53 1.16
N TYR A 111 18.10 -7.10 2.27
CA TYR A 111 17.15 -7.86 3.08
C TYR A 111 15.71 -7.37 2.93
N TYR A 112 15.46 -6.55 1.91
CA TYR A 112 14.15 -5.96 1.68
C TYR A 112 13.13 -7.05 1.35
N ASN A 113 12.13 -7.20 2.22
CA ASN A 113 11.04 -8.15 2.06
C ASN A 113 9.71 -7.45 2.40
N VAL A 114 8.80 -7.40 1.41
CA VAL A 114 7.51 -6.72 1.53
C VAL A 114 6.66 -7.34 2.63
N ALA A 115 6.59 -8.67 2.70
CA ALA A 115 5.80 -9.39 3.70
C ALA A 115 6.28 -9.08 5.11
N LEU A 116 7.62 -9.02 5.33
CA LEU A 116 8.21 -8.69 6.62
C LEU A 116 7.89 -7.24 7.02
N ILE A 117 7.94 -6.30 6.08
CA ILE A 117 7.59 -4.89 6.34
C ILE A 117 6.12 -4.78 6.75
N ILE A 118 5.22 -5.43 6.02
CA ILE A 118 3.79 -5.45 6.33
C ILE A 118 3.57 -6.06 7.72
N LEU A 119 4.24 -7.17 8.04
CA LEU A 119 4.14 -7.84 9.33
C LEU A 119 4.62 -6.93 10.47
N ILE A 120 5.78 -6.29 10.34
CA ILE A 120 6.29 -5.36 11.36
C ILE A 120 5.31 -4.21 11.55
N LEU A 121 4.85 -3.60 10.46
CA LEU A 121 3.89 -2.50 10.53
C LEU A 121 2.58 -2.94 11.20
N SER A 122 2.15 -4.18 10.97
CA SER A 122 0.95 -4.73 11.58
C SER A 122 1.09 -4.98 13.09
N LEU A 123 2.28 -5.41 13.54
CA LEU A 123 2.54 -5.63 14.97
C LEU A 123 2.50 -4.34 15.80
N PHE A 124 2.92 -3.22 15.21
CA PHE A 124 2.93 -1.92 15.90
C PHE A 124 1.65 -1.13 15.79
N ASN A 125 0.69 -1.58 14.99
CA ASN A 125 -0.57 -0.89 14.80
C ASN A 125 -1.74 -1.83 15.05
N ASN A 126 -2.70 -1.38 15.85
CA ASN A 126 -3.95 -2.11 16.05
C ASN A 126 -4.73 -2.10 14.74
N PHE A 127 -5.09 -3.29 14.23
CA PHE A 127 -5.88 -3.47 13.02
C PHE A 127 -7.36 -3.08 13.17
N LYS A 128 -7.71 -2.32 14.20
CA LYS A 128 -9.09 -1.84 14.35
C LYS A 128 -9.41 -0.82 13.26
N ASN A 129 -10.36 -1.15 12.42
CA ASN A 129 -10.95 -0.19 11.50
C ASN A 129 -11.99 0.66 12.23
N PRO A 130 -12.12 1.97 11.94
CA PRO A 130 -13.20 2.80 12.49
C PRO A 130 -14.58 2.21 12.22
N ALA A 131 -14.74 1.49 11.11
CA ALA A 131 -15.97 0.79 10.75
C ALA A 131 -16.29 -0.39 11.66
N GLU A 132 -15.29 -1.03 12.29
CA GLU A 132 -15.50 -2.09 13.30
C GLU A 132 -16.00 -1.53 14.62
N GLU A 133 -15.39 -0.44 15.10
CA GLU A 133 -15.78 0.19 16.37
C GLU A 133 -17.21 0.71 16.32
N ALA A 134 -17.68 1.05 15.15
CA ALA A 134 -19.02 1.60 14.94
C ALA A 134 -20.09 0.55 14.62
N ASN A 135 -19.77 -0.76 14.60
CA ASN A 135 -20.70 -1.86 14.24
C ASN A 135 -21.47 -1.62 12.92
N ILE A 136 -20.84 -0.88 11.97
CA ILE A 136 -21.48 -0.39 10.74
C ILE A 136 -21.78 -1.53 9.77
N TYR A 137 -21.06 -2.63 9.90
CA TYR A 137 -21.25 -3.81 9.08
C TYR A 137 -21.63 -5.01 9.96
N ALA A 138 -22.93 -5.23 10.13
CA ALA A 138 -23.41 -6.58 10.37
C ALA A 138 -23.09 -7.38 9.10
N PHE A 139 -22.03 -8.19 9.14
CA PHE A 139 -21.55 -8.93 7.96
C PHE A 139 -22.58 -9.97 7.56
N SER A 140 -23.24 -9.74 6.44
CA SER A 140 -23.94 -10.81 5.73
C SER A 140 -22.92 -11.64 4.92
N THR A 141 -23.27 -12.89 4.60
CA THR A 141 -22.47 -13.72 3.69
C THR A 141 -22.27 -13.05 2.33
N TRP A 142 -23.20 -12.21 1.91
CA TRP A 142 -23.11 -11.39 0.71
C TRP A 142 -22.05 -10.28 0.82
N ASP A 143 -21.90 -9.67 1.99
CA ASP A 143 -20.89 -8.64 2.22
C ASP A 143 -19.47 -9.23 2.16
N LEU A 144 -19.29 -10.49 2.60
CA LEU A 144 -18.04 -11.23 2.44
C LEU A 144 -17.72 -11.50 0.97
N LEU A 145 -18.69 -11.91 0.17
CA LEU A 145 -18.52 -12.15 -1.27
C LEU A 145 -18.18 -10.87 -2.05
N TRP A 146 -18.76 -9.75 -1.67
CA TRP A 146 -18.49 -8.44 -2.31
C TRP A 146 -17.28 -7.71 -1.74
N GLY A 147 -16.47 -8.37 -0.92
CA GLY A 147 -15.26 -7.79 -0.35
C GLY A 147 -15.51 -6.60 0.59
N ARG A 148 -16.72 -6.50 1.16
CA ARG A 148 -17.05 -5.47 2.16
C ARG A 148 -16.50 -5.80 3.54
N ASN A 149 -15.65 -6.82 3.63
CA ASN A 149 -15.04 -7.26 4.86
C ASN A 149 -13.96 -6.29 5.33
N ILE A 150 -13.65 -6.40 6.60
CA ILE A 150 -12.58 -5.68 7.26
C ILE A 150 -11.25 -6.15 6.67
N GLY A 151 -10.49 -5.24 6.13
CA GLY A 151 -9.21 -5.53 5.52
C GLY A 151 -8.31 -4.30 5.49
N GLY A 152 -7.13 -4.41 4.89
CA GLY A 152 -6.28 -3.27 4.61
C GLY A 152 -6.97 -2.23 3.70
N MET A 153 -6.38 -1.07 3.51
CA MET A 153 -6.99 0.04 2.77
C MET A 153 -7.33 -0.29 1.31
N GLY A 154 -6.77 -1.37 0.75
CA GLY A 154 -7.03 -1.82 -0.62
C GLY A 154 -7.85 -3.10 -0.73
N SER A 155 -8.33 -3.65 0.39
CA SER A 155 -9.11 -4.90 0.39
C SER A 155 -10.60 -4.67 0.34
#